data_a4e0cccfb57951b948919653643e097a
#
_entry.id   a4e0cccfb57951b948919653643e097a
#
_cell.length_a   1.000
_cell.length_b   1.000
_cell.length_c   1.000
_cell.angle_alpha   90.00
_cell.angle_beta   90.00
_cell.angle_gamma   90.00
#
_symmetry.space_group_name_H-M   'P 1'
#
loop_
_entity.id
_entity.type
_entity.pdbx_description
1 polymer ?
#
loop_
_entity_poly.entity_id
_entity_poly.type
_entity_poly.pdbx_seq_one_letter_code
_entity_poly.pdbx_strand_id
1 'polypeptide(L)'
;MPRSVRVIAVSAALVLAAATPGSAAGSGRPSGAAVDWTTAWATAPAAAVSGIEQGYAGFTIRNVVHTTAGGNKVRIHLSNRFGTAPVRMGHVTVAVSAHAGGRRDGTVDPSDGSAAGPVKDVLFAGATAVTIPAGAEFVSDPVALRVRADADLLVSTWTPEPSGTVTFHPAAMQDSVFSRGPADHAGDAAATAFAEKTSVWHYLSGVDVSGGPGTVVALGDSITDGVTSTYGANRRWTDYLAARLAGDPAPDYGVANSGISGNRVLLDDGFPNYTIYRTFGRSALTRLPQDVLERAGARTVIVFEGINDIQQTPHQDDPGAIIAGLSQISAQAHARGLRVVGATIMAWRGWNSWTPELEKTRQAVNEWIRAGGDGTLQGVADFDAVTRDPADPGRLLPAYDSGDHLHPNDAGDLAMAKSVPLSKL
;
A
#
# COMPACT_ATOMS: atom_id res chain seq x y z
N MET A 1 1.82 -67.71 23.07
CA MET A 1 1.21 -66.97 24.20
C MET A 1 1.06 -65.52 23.78
N PRO A 2 -0.13 -65.03 23.51
CA PRO A 2 -0.34 -63.65 23.12
C PRO A 2 -0.54 -62.78 24.37
N ARG A 3 0.16 -61.63 24.39
CA ARG A 3 -0.01 -60.58 25.39
C ARG A 3 -1.18 -59.68 25.03
N SER A 4 -2.15 -59.61 25.93
CA SER A 4 -3.31 -58.75 25.87
C SER A 4 -2.95 -57.29 26.17
N VAL A 5 -3.27 -56.35 25.27
CA VAL A 5 -3.21 -54.91 25.48
C VAL A 5 -4.55 -54.46 26.06
N ARG A 6 -4.53 -53.87 27.26
CA ARG A 6 -5.71 -53.23 27.86
C ARG A 6 -5.81 -51.79 27.35
N VAL A 7 -6.93 -51.49 26.71
CA VAL A 7 -7.32 -50.11 26.34
C VAL A 7 -8.06 -49.50 27.55
N ILE A 8 -7.55 -48.40 28.06
CA ILE A 8 -8.22 -47.58 29.08
C ILE A 8 -9.03 -46.51 28.37
N ALA A 9 -10.33 -46.56 28.47
CA ALA A 9 -11.24 -45.54 28.01
C ALA A 9 -11.35 -44.43 29.09
N VAL A 10 -10.99 -43.21 28.77
CA VAL A 10 -11.23 -42.04 29.62
C VAL A 10 -12.52 -41.37 29.15
N SER A 11 -13.56 -41.45 29.95
CA SER A 11 -14.83 -40.75 29.72
C SER A 11 -14.69 -39.29 30.24
N ALA A 12 -14.78 -38.30 29.37
CA ALA A 12 -14.91 -36.91 29.75
C ALA A 12 -16.40 -36.58 29.93
N ALA A 13 -16.78 -36.22 31.12
CA ALA A 13 -18.12 -35.72 31.45
C ALA A 13 -18.22 -34.24 31.08
N LEU A 14 -19.12 -33.89 30.17
CA LEU A 14 -19.46 -32.53 29.80
C LEU A 14 -20.48 -31.99 30.83
N VAL A 15 -20.08 -31.03 31.65
CA VAL A 15 -21.00 -30.29 32.52
C VAL A 15 -21.55 -29.09 31.76
N LEU A 16 -22.83 -29.13 31.36
CA LEU A 16 -23.57 -27.98 30.86
C LEU A 16 -23.97 -27.09 32.05
N ALA A 17 -23.38 -25.91 32.15
CA ALA A 17 -23.87 -24.88 33.03
C ALA A 17 -24.90 -24.02 32.29
N ALA A 18 -26.13 -24.01 32.75
CA ALA A 18 -27.19 -23.12 32.25
C ALA A 18 -26.94 -21.71 32.79
N ALA A 19 -26.70 -20.74 31.88
CA ALA A 19 -26.59 -19.34 32.21
C ALA A 19 -27.98 -18.67 32.14
N THR A 20 -28.40 -18.06 33.23
CA THR A 20 -29.57 -17.18 33.31
C THR A 20 -29.27 -15.82 32.68
N PRO A 21 -30.23 -15.19 31.98
CA PRO A 21 -30.00 -13.85 31.42
C PRO A 21 -30.02 -12.80 32.52
N GLY A 22 -28.87 -12.31 32.92
CA GLY A 22 -28.70 -11.14 33.76
C GLY A 22 -28.83 -9.85 32.94
N SER A 23 -29.61 -8.93 33.44
CA SER A 23 -29.85 -7.59 32.89
C SER A 23 -28.55 -6.86 32.60
N ALA A 24 -28.41 -6.35 31.39
CA ALA A 24 -27.30 -5.52 30.96
C ALA A 24 -27.36 -4.15 31.68
N ALA A 25 -26.56 -4.01 32.73
CA ALA A 25 -26.18 -2.70 33.26
C ALA A 25 -25.21 -2.06 32.26
N GLY A 26 -25.51 -0.84 31.82
CA GLY A 26 -24.72 -0.08 30.87
C GLY A 26 -23.25 0.00 31.29
N SER A 27 -22.37 -0.65 30.56
CA SER A 27 -20.94 -0.47 30.68
C SER A 27 -20.57 0.85 30.03
N GLY A 28 -20.41 1.90 30.89
CA GLY A 28 -19.74 3.13 30.51
C GLY A 28 -18.37 2.76 29.86
N ARG A 29 -18.12 3.15 28.63
CA ARG A 29 -16.82 3.10 28.01
C ARG A 29 -15.83 3.82 28.93
N PRO A 30 -14.65 3.23 29.23
CA PRO A 30 -13.62 3.97 29.93
C PRO A 30 -13.23 5.18 29.04
N SER A 31 -13.22 6.36 29.66
CA SER A 31 -12.88 7.65 29.02
C SER A 31 -11.37 7.85 28.87
N GLY A 32 -10.71 6.91 28.22
CA GLY A 32 -9.46 7.12 27.49
C GLY A 32 -9.82 6.92 26.03
N ALA A 33 -10.18 7.99 25.33
CA ALA A 33 -10.50 7.91 23.91
C ALA A 33 -9.34 7.22 23.21
N ALA A 34 -9.58 6.02 22.67
CA ALA A 34 -8.63 5.38 21.78
C ALA A 34 -8.33 6.41 20.69
N VAL A 35 -7.04 6.72 20.50
CA VAL A 35 -6.63 7.68 19.47
C VAL A 35 -6.98 7.02 18.15
N ASP A 36 -7.98 7.56 17.45
CA ASP A 36 -8.29 7.10 16.11
C ASP A 36 -7.09 7.40 15.22
N TRP A 37 -6.66 6.39 14.47
CA TRP A 37 -5.53 6.49 13.56
C TRP A 37 -6.02 6.47 12.12
N THR A 38 -5.39 7.29 11.30
CA THR A 38 -5.59 7.36 9.86
C THR A 38 -4.27 7.05 9.18
N THR A 39 -4.26 6.12 8.22
CA THR A 39 -3.09 5.90 7.39
C THR A 39 -2.89 7.10 6.47
N ALA A 40 -1.81 7.84 6.69
CA ALA A 40 -1.45 9.03 5.92
C ALA A 40 -0.56 8.72 4.72
N TRP A 41 0.12 7.60 4.75
CA TRP A 41 0.92 7.06 3.66
C TRP A 41 1.01 5.55 3.81
N ALA A 42 0.96 4.85 2.70
CA ALA A 42 1.24 3.41 2.65
C ALA A 42 1.91 3.02 1.35
N THR A 43 2.60 1.89 1.40
CA THR A 43 3.03 1.14 0.23
C THR A 43 2.80 -0.35 0.50
N ALA A 44 2.70 -1.14 -0.54
CA ALA A 44 2.61 -2.60 -0.45
C ALA A 44 3.99 -3.21 -0.67
N PRO A 45 4.63 -3.80 0.36
CA PRO A 45 5.85 -4.57 0.15
C PRO A 45 5.59 -5.67 -0.88
N ALA A 46 6.43 -5.73 -1.91
CA ALA A 46 6.20 -6.62 -3.06
C ALA A 46 7.04 -7.89 -3.02
N ALA A 47 8.28 -7.82 -2.50
CA ALA A 47 9.19 -8.95 -2.43
C ALA A 47 10.36 -8.69 -1.47
N ALA A 48 11.36 -9.58 -1.53
CA ALA A 48 12.70 -9.35 -0.98
C ALA A 48 13.67 -8.92 -2.08
N VAL A 49 14.62 -8.05 -1.73
CA VAL A 49 15.71 -7.67 -2.64
C VAL A 49 16.54 -8.90 -2.99
N SER A 50 16.69 -9.17 -4.28
CA SER A 50 17.44 -10.33 -4.77
C SER A 50 18.97 -10.12 -4.68
N GLY A 51 19.72 -11.21 -4.50
CA GLY A 51 21.18 -11.19 -4.48
C GLY A 51 21.80 -10.57 -3.21
N ILE A 52 21.00 -10.37 -2.17
CA ILE A 52 21.45 -9.81 -0.88
C ILE A 52 20.91 -10.69 0.27
N GLU A 53 21.33 -11.97 0.29
CA GLU A 53 20.85 -12.92 1.30
C GLU A 53 21.31 -12.57 2.73
N GLN A 54 22.41 -11.81 2.87
CA GLN A 54 22.91 -11.33 4.16
C GLN A 54 22.25 -10.03 4.62
N GLY A 55 21.43 -9.41 3.76
CA GLY A 55 20.76 -8.13 4.04
C GLY A 55 21.73 -6.95 4.09
N TYR A 56 21.29 -5.89 4.72
CA TYR A 56 21.98 -4.60 4.76
C TYR A 56 22.67 -4.34 6.11
N ALA A 57 23.69 -5.13 6.42
CA ALA A 57 24.47 -4.92 7.64
C ALA A 57 25.22 -3.56 7.60
N GLY A 58 25.04 -2.75 8.62
CA GLY A 58 25.67 -1.43 8.71
C GLY A 58 25.07 -0.38 7.78
N PHE A 59 23.82 -0.54 7.36
CA PHE A 59 23.14 0.47 6.53
C PHE A 59 22.25 1.37 7.39
N THR A 60 22.30 2.66 7.12
CA THR A 60 21.24 3.58 7.50
C THR A 60 20.48 4.00 6.24
N ILE A 61 19.21 3.63 6.17
CA ILE A 61 18.33 3.97 5.03
C ILE A 61 17.34 5.02 5.51
N ARG A 62 17.23 6.12 4.77
CA ARG A 62 16.29 7.20 5.01
C ARG A 62 15.27 7.21 3.88
N ASN A 63 14.14 6.54 4.12
CA ASN A 63 13.01 6.53 3.19
C ASN A 63 12.34 7.91 3.23
N VAL A 64 12.05 8.46 2.05
CA VAL A 64 11.24 9.67 1.88
C VAL A 64 9.81 9.23 1.54
N VAL A 65 8.82 9.78 2.23
CA VAL A 65 7.41 9.42 2.03
C VAL A 65 6.53 10.66 2.06
N HIS A 66 5.52 10.70 1.18
CA HIS A 66 4.64 11.85 1.02
C HIS A 66 3.28 11.60 1.69
N THR A 67 2.93 12.40 2.69
CA THR A 67 1.72 12.20 3.51
C THR A 67 0.48 12.81 2.90
N THR A 68 -0.62 12.07 2.89
CA THR A 68 -1.94 12.47 2.37
C THR A 68 -2.86 13.03 3.47
N ALA A 69 -2.53 12.81 4.74
CA ALA A 69 -3.29 13.30 5.89
C ALA A 69 -2.37 13.85 6.96
N GLY A 70 -2.88 14.75 7.78
CA GLY A 70 -2.15 15.38 8.88
C GLY A 70 -2.60 14.90 10.26
N GLY A 71 -1.73 15.12 11.26
CA GLY A 71 -2.01 14.79 12.67
C GLY A 71 -0.95 15.34 13.64
N ASN A 72 -1.16 15.12 14.93
CA ASN A 72 -0.23 15.57 15.96
C ASN A 72 0.69 14.47 16.49
N LYS A 73 0.44 13.23 16.10
CA LYS A 73 1.28 12.07 16.39
C LYS A 73 1.38 11.20 15.14
N VAL A 74 2.48 10.46 15.03
CA VAL A 74 2.70 9.49 13.96
C VAL A 74 3.00 8.11 14.52
N ARG A 75 2.71 7.05 13.75
CA ARG A 75 3.21 5.68 13.96
C ARG A 75 3.83 5.19 12.69
N ILE A 76 4.90 4.42 12.81
CA ILE A 76 5.63 3.86 11.68
C ILE A 76 5.39 2.36 11.63
N HIS A 77 5.05 1.86 10.45
CA HIS A 77 4.89 0.44 10.18
C HIS A 77 6.16 -0.07 9.49
N LEU A 78 6.84 -1.01 10.15
CA LEU A 78 8.02 -1.68 9.61
C LEU A 78 7.67 -3.12 9.22
N SER A 79 8.16 -3.54 8.06
CA SER A 79 7.86 -4.85 7.49
C SER A 79 9.12 -5.68 7.24
N ASN A 80 9.12 -6.91 7.74
CA ASN A 80 10.03 -7.97 7.38
C ASN A 80 9.27 -9.13 6.70
N ARG A 81 8.18 -8.80 5.98
CA ARG A 81 7.22 -9.76 5.37
C ARG A 81 7.90 -10.77 4.45
N PHE A 82 8.92 -10.33 3.74
CA PHE A 82 9.69 -11.15 2.79
C PHE A 82 11.10 -11.48 3.29
N GLY A 83 11.39 -11.19 4.56
CA GLY A 83 12.65 -11.56 5.18
C GLY A 83 12.76 -13.06 5.43
N THR A 84 13.97 -13.59 5.29
CA THR A 84 14.31 -15.00 5.55
C THR A 84 14.87 -15.24 6.94
N ALA A 85 15.23 -14.17 7.65
CA ALA A 85 15.73 -14.16 9.01
C ALA A 85 15.14 -12.98 9.79
N PRO A 86 15.18 -12.98 11.13
CA PRO A 86 14.85 -11.78 11.92
C PRO A 86 15.76 -10.61 11.54
N VAL A 87 15.17 -9.42 11.37
CA VAL A 87 15.92 -8.18 11.17
C VAL A 87 15.94 -7.35 12.45
N ARG A 88 17.13 -6.93 12.87
CA ARG A 88 17.29 -5.98 13.97
C ARG A 88 17.39 -4.56 13.43
N MET A 89 16.40 -3.74 13.74
CA MET A 89 16.50 -2.30 13.61
C MET A 89 17.14 -1.76 14.89
N GLY A 90 18.37 -1.33 14.81
CA GLY A 90 19.11 -0.80 15.97
C GLY A 90 18.65 0.57 16.37
N HIS A 91 18.19 1.36 15.41
CA HIS A 91 17.64 2.68 15.60
C HIS A 91 16.64 3.03 14.48
N VAL A 92 15.53 3.62 14.83
CA VAL A 92 14.53 4.12 13.88
C VAL A 92 14.16 5.54 14.27
N THR A 93 14.09 6.44 13.29
CA THR A 93 13.71 7.84 13.52
C THR A 93 12.71 8.33 12.49
N VAL A 94 12.02 9.43 12.83
CA VAL A 94 11.14 10.15 11.93
C VAL A 94 11.36 11.65 12.05
N ALA A 95 11.33 12.36 10.91
CA ALA A 95 11.40 13.82 10.85
C ALA A 95 10.55 14.35 9.69
N VAL A 96 10.20 15.63 9.74
CA VAL A 96 9.66 16.34 8.59
C VAL A 96 10.84 16.72 7.68
N SER A 97 10.71 16.49 6.38
CA SER A 97 11.73 16.88 5.41
C SER A 97 11.87 18.40 5.31
N ALA A 98 13.10 18.90 5.11
CA ALA A 98 13.35 20.30 4.82
C ALA A 98 12.76 20.72 3.45
N HIS A 99 12.62 19.78 2.54
CA HIS A 99 12.02 19.93 1.22
C HIS A 99 10.57 19.42 1.25
N ALA A 100 9.70 20.14 1.94
CA ALA A 100 8.31 19.74 2.14
C ALA A 100 7.49 19.96 0.86
N GLY A 101 6.81 18.87 0.45
CA GLY A 101 5.88 18.84 -0.67
C GLY A 101 6.59 18.75 -2.02
N GLY A 102 6.43 17.64 -2.72
CA GLY A 102 6.84 17.53 -4.11
C GLY A 102 6.31 18.75 -4.87
N ARG A 103 7.19 19.52 -5.50
CA ARG A 103 6.75 20.69 -6.27
C ARG A 103 5.83 20.23 -7.39
N ARG A 104 4.56 20.55 -7.26
CA ARG A 104 3.55 20.24 -8.29
C ARG A 104 3.81 20.91 -9.64
N ASP A 105 4.84 21.76 -9.72
CA ASP A 105 5.27 22.45 -10.94
C ASP A 105 6.22 21.62 -11.84
N GLY A 106 6.54 20.38 -11.42
CA GLY A 106 7.41 19.48 -12.17
C GLY A 106 8.90 19.79 -12.04
N THR A 107 9.30 20.77 -11.23
CA THR A 107 10.70 20.95 -10.87
C THR A 107 11.04 19.94 -9.78
N VAL A 108 11.82 18.93 -10.17
CA VAL A 108 12.36 17.94 -9.26
C VAL A 108 13.39 18.65 -8.39
N ASP A 109 13.04 18.93 -7.15
CA ASP A 109 14.06 19.14 -6.13
C ASP A 109 14.31 17.76 -5.51
N PRO A 110 15.42 17.09 -5.81
CA PRO A 110 15.72 15.84 -5.16
C PRO A 110 15.83 16.16 -3.68
N SER A 111 14.95 15.57 -2.86
CA SER A 111 15.12 15.59 -1.42
C SER A 111 16.57 15.22 -1.12
N ASP A 112 17.33 16.13 -0.54
CA ASP A 112 18.70 15.83 -0.08
C ASP A 112 18.67 14.94 1.18
N GLY A 113 17.45 14.66 1.69
CA GLY A 113 17.24 13.89 2.90
C GLY A 113 17.49 14.67 4.20
N SER A 114 17.60 16.01 4.14
CA SER A 114 17.77 16.85 5.33
C SER A 114 16.44 17.11 6.03
N ALA A 115 16.46 17.14 7.37
CA ALA A 115 15.30 17.42 8.20
C ALA A 115 15.06 18.93 8.39
N ALA A 116 13.78 19.35 8.34
CA ALA A 116 13.37 20.74 8.61
C ALA A 116 13.42 21.13 10.09
N GLY A 117 13.53 20.17 10.99
CA GLY A 117 13.43 20.35 12.43
C GLY A 117 13.98 19.15 13.19
N PRO A 118 13.51 18.93 14.43
CA PRO A 118 14.04 17.86 15.26
C PRO A 118 13.72 16.48 14.66
N VAL A 119 14.74 15.64 14.60
CA VAL A 119 14.61 14.20 14.36
C VAL A 119 14.12 13.56 15.64
N LYS A 120 13.10 12.71 15.56
CA LYS A 120 12.47 12.03 16.68
C LYS A 120 12.74 10.54 16.66
N ASP A 121 13.12 9.99 17.79
CA ASP A 121 13.23 8.55 17.95
C ASP A 121 11.84 7.90 17.83
N VAL A 122 11.81 6.77 17.12
CA VAL A 122 10.65 5.90 16.98
C VAL A 122 10.87 4.71 17.91
N LEU A 123 10.00 4.56 18.90
CA LEU A 123 10.10 3.52 19.91
C LEU A 123 9.18 2.34 19.60
N PHE A 124 9.54 1.18 20.11
CA PHE A 124 8.76 -0.07 20.02
C PHE A 124 8.65 -0.67 21.43
N ALA A 125 7.47 -0.58 22.02
CA ALA A 125 7.24 -0.91 23.44
C ALA A 125 8.23 -0.20 24.39
N GLY A 126 8.52 1.08 24.10
CA GLY A 126 9.44 1.92 24.87
C GLY A 126 10.93 1.74 24.54
N ALA A 127 11.31 0.81 23.68
CA ALA A 127 12.70 0.57 23.27
C ALA A 127 13.03 1.26 21.93
N THR A 128 14.26 1.76 21.78
CA THR A 128 14.75 2.37 20.53
C THR A 128 15.10 1.33 19.47
N ALA A 129 15.42 0.11 19.88
CA ALA A 129 15.72 -1.00 18.98
C ALA A 129 14.57 -2.01 18.96
N VAL A 130 14.36 -2.65 17.82
CA VAL A 130 13.38 -3.73 17.65
C VAL A 130 13.94 -4.83 16.76
N THR A 131 13.60 -6.08 17.09
CA THR A 131 13.88 -7.23 16.22
C THR A 131 12.56 -7.72 15.63
N ILE A 132 12.42 -7.65 14.31
CA ILE A 132 11.23 -8.05 13.58
C ILE A 132 11.45 -9.45 13.03
N PRO A 133 10.68 -10.47 13.44
CA PRO A 133 10.80 -11.82 12.92
C PRO A 133 10.58 -11.88 11.40
N ALA A 134 11.12 -12.91 10.75
CA ALA A 134 10.82 -13.20 9.36
C ALA A 134 9.30 -13.35 9.16
N GLY A 135 8.76 -12.74 8.11
CA GLY A 135 7.34 -12.74 7.78
C GLY A 135 6.47 -11.76 8.58
N ALA A 136 7.02 -11.04 9.57
CA ALA A 136 6.26 -10.17 10.46
C ALA A 136 6.30 -8.69 10.03
N GLU A 137 5.31 -7.94 10.55
CA GLU A 137 5.28 -6.47 10.52
C GLU A 137 5.07 -5.95 11.95
N PHE A 138 5.67 -4.80 12.25
CA PHE A 138 5.55 -4.16 13.56
C PHE A 138 5.14 -2.70 13.40
N VAL A 139 4.28 -2.25 14.31
CA VAL A 139 3.86 -0.85 14.41
C VAL A 139 4.54 -0.23 15.62
N SER A 140 5.09 0.96 15.45
CA SER A 140 5.77 1.68 16.50
C SER A 140 4.82 2.23 17.58
N ASP A 141 5.37 2.61 18.70
CA ASP A 141 4.72 3.49 19.64
C ASP A 141 4.40 4.86 19.00
N PRO A 142 3.39 5.60 19.51
CA PRO A 142 3.08 6.93 19.01
C PRO A 142 4.23 7.93 19.25
N VAL A 143 4.69 8.58 18.21
CA VAL A 143 5.69 9.66 18.25
C VAL A 143 4.99 11.02 18.23
N ALA A 144 5.28 11.89 19.19
CA ALA A 144 4.79 13.28 19.22
C ALA A 144 5.49 14.10 18.12
N LEU A 145 4.91 14.09 16.94
CA LEU A 145 5.35 14.84 15.75
C LEU A 145 4.11 15.36 15.02
N ARG A 146 4.02 16.68 14.89
CA ARG A 146 2.97 17.32 14.11
C ARG A 146 3.33 17.22 12.61
N VAL A 147 2.45 16.59 11.85
CA VAL A 147 2.54 16.44 10.41
C VAL A 147 1.34 17.12 9.78
N ARG A 148 1.55 17.77 8.65
CA ARG A 148 0.47 18.28 7.78
C ARG A 148 0.21 17.27 6.68
N ALA A 149 -0.97 17.29 6.11
CA ALA A 149 -1.18 16.70 4.79
C ALA A 149 -0.28 17.40 3.76
N ASP A 150 0.04 16.72 2.67
CA ASP A 150 0.90 17.25 1.60
C ASP A 150 2.31 17.64 2.13
N ALA A 151 2.91 16.76 2.93
CA ALA A 151 4.24 16.95 3.51
C ALA A 151 5.09 15.71 3.33
N ASP A 152 6.41 15.91 3.13
CA ASP A 152 7.35 14.81 3.07
C ASP A 152 7.90 14.49 4.46
N LEU A 153 7.91 13.21 4.82
CA LEU A 153 8.55 12.69 6.00
C LEU A 153 9.80 11.88 5.64
N LEU A 154 10.76 11.96 6.51
CA LEU A 154 11.98 11.16 6.50
C LEU A 154 11.83 10.05 7.55
N VAL A 155 11.79 8.80 7.13
CA VAL A 155 11.80 7.65 8.04
C VAL A 155 13.15 6.94 7.88
N SER A 156 13.99 7.05 8.90
CA SER A 156 15.33 6.45 8.88
C SER A 156 15.36 5.17 9.68
N THR A 157 16.00 4.13 9.13
CA THR A 157 16.23 2.84 9.80
C THR A 157 17.71 2.50 9.76
N TRP A 158 18.29 2.11 10.89
CA TRP A 158 19.65 1.59 10.97
C TRP A 158 19.64 0.10 11.27
N THR A 159 20.29 -0.69 10.40
CA THR A 159 20.44 -2.14 10.52
C THR A 159 21.89 -2.46 10.85
N PRO A 160 22.27 -2.65 12.14
CA PRO A 160 23.68 -2.85 12.54
C PRO A 160 24.26 -4.21 12.13
N GLU A 161 23.41 -5.21 11.90
CA GLU A 161 23.75 -6.61 11.73
C GLU A 161 23.17 -7.17 10.43
N PRO A 162 23.70 -8.30 9.92
CA PRO A 162 23.06 -9.04 8.83
C PRO A 162 21.59 -9.38 9.16
N SER A 163 20.70 -9.19 8.19
CA SER A 163 19.25 -9.28 8.41
C SER A 163 18.56 -10.36 7.57
N GLY A 164 19.30 -11.17 6.81
CA GLY A 164 18.67 -11.96 5.74
C GLY A 164 18.15 -11.07 4.61
N THR A 165 17.23 -11.57 3.82
CA THR A 165 16.69 -10.82 2.68
C THR A 165 15.91 -9.58 3.12
N VAL A 166 15.98 -8.52 2.32
CA VAL A 166 15.44 -7.19 2.63
C VAL A 166 14.07 -7.01 1.99
N THR A 167 13.05 -6.86 2.82
CA THR A 167 11.69 -6.53 2.34
C THR A 167 11.67 -5.14 1.70
N PHE A 168 11.07 -5.01 0.51
CA PHE A 168 11.02 -3.75 -0.21
C PHE A 168 9.78 -3.58 -1.07
N HIS A 169 9.57 -2.32 -1.49
CA HIS A 169 8.65 -1.94 -2.55
C HIS A 169 9.45 -1.25 -3.68
N PRO A 170 9.34 -1.71 -4.95
CA PRO A 170 10.28 -1.34 -6.00
C PRO A 170 10.05 0.03 -6.64
N ALA A 171 8.82 0.55 -6.66
CA ALA A 171 8.45 1.72 -7.44
C ALA A 171 8.12 2.93 -6.56
N ALA A 172 9.09 3.45 -5.81
CA ALA A 172 8.87 4.63 -4.98
C ALA A 172 8.53 5.89 -5.78
N MET A 173 8.88 5.94 -7.07
CA MET A 173 8.73 7.11 -7.95
C MET A 173 9.34 8.39 -7.38
N GLN A 174 10.29 8.24 -6.46
CA GLN A 174 11.08 9.33 -5.85
C GLN A 174 12.36 8.76 -5.24
N ASP A 175 13.33 9.64 -4.99
CA ASP A 175 14.57 9.26 -4.32
C ASP A 175 14.38 9.14 -2.81
N SER A 176 14.92 8.08 -2.24
CA SER A 176 15.32 7.92 -0.85
C SER A 176 16.86 7.90 -0.79
N VAL A 177 17.43 8.09 0.39
CA VAL A 177 18.89 8.17 0.54
C VAL A 177 19.40 7.15 1.55
N PHE A 178 20.63 6.70 1.38
CA PHE A 178 21.21 5.78 2.35
C PHE A 178 22.72 5.98 2.55
N SER A 179 23.19 5.52 3.70
CA SER A 179 24.59 5.50 4.10
C SER A 179 25.02 4.07 4.37
N ARG A 180 26.27 3.72 4.01
CA ARG A 180 26.90 2.43 4.33
C ARG A 180 27.98 2.63 5.37
N GLY A 181 28.11 1.68 6.26
CA GLY A 181 29.13 1.66 7.30
C GLY A 181 28.54 1.38 8.68
N PRO A 182 29.37 1.11 9.68
CA PRO A 182 28.91 0.69 10.99
C PRO A 182 28.29 1.83 11.82
N ALA A 183 28.45 3.07 11.40
CA ALA A 183 27.90 4.22 12.12
C ALA A 183 26.39 4.35 11.92
N ASP A 184 25.73 4.68 13.03
CA ASP A 184 24.31 5.01 13.03
C ASP A 184 24.12 6.49 12.63
N HIS A 185 23.46 6.72 11.52
CA HIS A 185 23.10 8.04 11.00
C HIS A 185 21.58 8.31 11.05
N ALA A 186 20.81 7.44 11.70
CA ALA A 186 19.34 7.61 11.74
C ALA A 186 18.93 8.91 12.42
N GLY A 187 19.67 9.34 13.44
CA GLY A 187 19.43 10.59 14.19
C GLY A 187 19.97 11.87 13.54
N ASP A 188 20.71 11.77 12.43
CA ASP A 188 21.33 12.95 11.80
C ASP A 188 20.27 13.83 11.14
N ALA A 189 20.21 15.12 11.47
CA ALA A 189 19.31 16.07 10.84
C ALA A 189 19.79 16.45 9.43
N ALA A 190 21.10 16.58 9.23
CA ALA A 190 21.71 16.86 7.93
C ALA A 190 21.85 15.55 7.12
N ALA A 191 21.80 15.68 5.79
CA ALA A 191 21.96 14.53 4.89
C ALA A 191 23.41 14.21 4.52
N THR A 192 24.39 14.85 5.12
CA THR A 192 25.83 14.74 4.72
C THR A 192 26.39 13.34 4.75
N ALA A 193 25.86 12.46 5.61
CA ALA A 193 26.27 11.05 5.69
C ALA A 193 25.61 10.17 4.62
N PHE A 194 24.56 10.65 3.95
CA PHE A 194 23.78 9.87 2.99
C PHE A 194 24.27 10.14 1.57
N ALA A 195 25.30 9.41 1.15
CA ALA A 195 25.97 9.65 -0.13
C ALA A 195 25.29 8.93 -1.32
N GLU A 196 24.41 7.98 -1.06
CA GLU A 196 23.82 7.13 -2.07
C GLU A 196 22.29 7.31 -2.13
N LYS A 197 21.71 7.12 -3.33
CA LYS A 197 20.28 7.22 -3.58
C LYS A 197 19.69 5.89 -3.98
N THR A 198 18.41 5.73 -3.70
CA THR A 198 17.60 4.58 -4.12
C THR A 198 16.19 5.02 -4.46
N SER A 199 15.57 4.42 -5.48
CA SER A 199 14.19 4.65 -5.87
C SER A 199 13.23 3.57 -5.34
N VAL A 200 13.61 2.89 -4.26
CA VAL A 200 12.83 1.84 -3.58
C VAL A 200 12.62 2.19 -2.13
N TRP A 201 11.49 1.79 -1.55
CA TRP A 201 11.26 1.84 -0.11
C TRP A 201 11.64 0.52 0.53
N HIS A 202 12.47 0.58 1.56
CA HIS A 202 12.96 -0.60 2.28
C HIS A 202 12.35 -0.67 3.68
N TYR A 203 11.93 -1.86 4.10
CA TYR A 203 11.40 -2.17 5.44
C TYR A 203 10.18 -1.36 5.88
N LEU A 204 9.65 -0.47 5.07
CA LEU A 204 8.56 0.43 5.42
C LEU A 204 7.29 0.01 4.68
N SER A 205 6.16 -0.07 5.39
CA SER A 205 4.85 -0.39 4.81
C SER A 205 3.78 0.67 5.06
N GLY A 206 3.97 1.58 6.02
CA GLY A 206 2.99 2.62 6.29
C GLY A 206 3.42 3.66 7.31
N VAL A 207 2.73 4.78 7.27
CA VAL A 207 2.75 5.85 8.26
C VAL A 207 1.33 6.22 8.60
N ASP A 208 0.97 6.10 9.88
CA ASP A 208 -0.31 6.58 10.39
C ASP A 208 -0.13 7.91 11.12
N VAL A 209 -1.17 8.73 11.08
CA VAL A 209 -1.31 9.95 11.86
C VAL A 209 -2.48 9.85 12.82
N SER A 210 -2.39 10.57 13.97
CA SER A 210 -3.50 10.59 14.95
C SER A 210 -4.63 11.49 14.48
N GLY A 211 -5.86 11.01 14.60
CA GLY A 211 -7.09 11.73 14.21
C GLY A 211 -7.46 11.46 12.75
N GLY A 212 -8.36 12.29 12.24
CA GLY A 212 -8.91 12.18 10.89
C GLY A 212 -10.16 11.28 10.80
N PRO A 213 -10.89 11.35 9.68
CA PRO A 213 -12.15 10.62 9.48
C PRO A 213 -11.94 9.15 9.09
N GLY A 214 -10.70 8.78 8.72
CA GLY A 214 -10.33 7.46 8.26
C GLY A 214 -9.51 7.47 6.97
N THR A 215 -9.41 6.30 6.34
CA THR A 215 -8.52 6.06 5.21
C THR A 215 -9.31 5.48 4.02
N VAL A 216 -9.03 5.99 2.83
CA VAL A 216 -9.36 5.39 1.54
C VAL A 216 -8.14 4.62 1.07
N VAL A 217 -8.28 3.32 0.84
CA VAL A 217 -7.18 2.47 0.36
C VAL A 217 -7.34 2.24 -1.14
N ALA A 218 -6.33 2.51 -1.92
CA ALA A 218 -6.28 2.20 -3.34
C ALA A 218 -5.54 0.88 -3.56
N LEU A 219 -6.27 -0.19 -3.85
CA LEU A 219 -5.72 -1.49 -4.23
C LEU A 219 -5.60 -1.53 -5.74
N GLY A 220 -4.38 -1.78 -6.26
CA GLY A 220 -4.16 -1.75 -7.69
C GLY A 220 -2.78 -2.22 -8.13
N ASP A 221 -2.55 -2.09 -9.42
CA ASP A 221 -1.34 -2.48 -10.14
C ASP A 221 -0.38 -1.30 -10.40
N SER A 222 0.38 -1.35 -11.50
CA SER A 222 1.35 -0.32 -11.91
C SER A 222 0.75 1.07 -12.07
N ILE A 223 -0.51 1.17 -12.48
CA ILE A 223 -1.18 2.45 -12.69
C ILE A 223 -1.48 3.10 -11.33
N THR A 224 -1.86 2.31 -10.33
CA THR A 224 -2.04 2.78 -8.95
C THR A 224 -0.70 3.05 -8.28
N ASP A 225 0.30 2.23 -8.52
CA ASP A 225 1.67 2.39 -8.05
C ASP A 225 2.31 3.70 -8.57
N GLY A 226 1.89 4.15 -9.75
CA GLY A 226 2.23 5.44 -10.34
C GLY A 226 3.31 5.37 -11.40
N VAL A 227 3.47 4.22 -12.06
CA VAL A 227 4.35 4.08 -13.22
C VAL A 227 3.99 5.12 -14.27
N THR A 228 5.01 5.82 -14.82
CA THR A 228 4.92 6.91 -15.79
C THR A 228 4.44 8.26 -15.24
N SER A 229 4.03 8.38 -13.97
CA SER A 229 3.86 9.69 -13.34
C SER A 229 5.20 10.42 -13.24
N THR A 230 5.16 11.76 -13.22
CA THR A 230 6.39 12.57 -13.12
C THR A 230 7.15 12.22 -11.84
N TYR A 231 8.39 11.73 -12.00
CA TYR A 231 9.26 11.29 -10.92
C TYR A 231 9.50 12.41 -9.89
N GLY A 232 9.35 12.11 -8.61
CA GLY A 232 9.52 13.04 -7.50
C GLY A 232 8.43 14.10 -7.34
N ALA A 233 7.37 14.10 -8.17
CA ALA A 233 6.38 15.14 -8.19
C ALA A 233 5.07 14.81 -7.45
N ASN A 234 4.92 13.59 -6.94
CA ASN A 234 3.70 13.11 -6.28
C ASN A 234 2.45 13.38 -7.13
N ARG A 235 2.41 12.77 -8.34
CA ARG A 235 1.35 12.98 -9.34
C ARG A 235 0.60 11.73 -9.74
N ARG A 236 0.63 10.72 -8.90
CA ARG A 236 -0.23 9.53 -9.07
C ARG A 236 -1.70 9.94 -8.98
N TRP A 237 -2.59 9.17 -9.57
CA TRP A 237 -4.02 9.44 -9.38
C TRP A 237 -4.42 9.46 -7.89
N THR A 238 -3.74 8.68 -7.04
CA THR A 238 -3.95 8.66 -5.59
C THR A 238 -3.52 9.95 -4.90
N ASP A 239 -2.43 10.59 -5.35
CA ASP A 239 -1.97 11.89 -4.84
C ASP A 239 -2.95 13.00 -5.24
N TYR A 240 -3.43 12.98 -6.48
CA TYR A 240 -4.49 13.91 -6.93
C TYR A 240 -5.82 13.69 -6.20
N LEU A 241 -6.17 12.42 -5.87
CA LEU A 241 -7.35 12.14 -5.07
C LEU A 241 -7.21 12.71 -3.66
N ALA A 242 -6.06 12.54 -3.02
CA ALA A 242 -5.77 13.14 -1.70
C ALA A 242 -5.90 14.66 -1.73
N ALA A 243 -5.35 15.31 -2.77
CA ALA A 243 -5.49 16.76 -2.95
C ALA A 243 -6.95 17.20 -3.14
N ARG A 244 -7.78 16.41 -3.81
CA ARG A 244 -9.22 16.67 -3.95
C ARG A 244 -9.93 16.56 -2.60
N LEU A 245 -9.63 15.52 -1.82
CA LEU A 245 -10.25 15.31 -0.50
C LEU A 245 -9.91 16.45 0.47
N ALA A 246 -8.67 16.93 0.45
CA ALA A 246 -8.25 18.08 1.28
C ALA A 246 -8.90 19.42 0.89
N GLY A 247 -9.44 19.54 -0.31
CA GLY A 247 -10.07 20.78 -0.83
C GLY A 247 -11.59 20.75 -0.95
N ASP A 248 -12.24 19.60 -0.72
CA ASP A 248 -13.67 19.40 -0.85
C ASP A 248 -14.36 19.52 0.53
N PRO A 249 -15.66 19.88 0.64
CA PRO A 249 -16.41 19.72 1.88
C PRO A 249 -16.59 18.26 2.32
N ALA A 250 -16.15 17.27 1.53
CA ALA A 250 -16.06 15.87 1.95
C ALA A 250 -15.06 15.69 3.11
N PRO A 251 -15.18 14.60 3.89
CA PRO A 251 -14.22 14.30 4.96
C PRO A 251 -12.78 14.20 4.42
N ASP A 252 -11.85 14.80 5.12
CA ASP A 252 -10.42 14.86 4.81
C ASP A 252 -9.73 13.50 5.07
N TYR A 253 -10.13 12.47 4.29
CA TYR A 253 -9.59 11.12 4.41
C TYR A 253 -8.11 11.06 4.03
N GLY A 254 -7.34 10.25 4.76
CA GLY A 254 -6.04 9.78 4.26
C GLY A 254 -6.23 8.87 3.03
N VAL A 255 -5.28 8.91 2.11
CA VAL A 255 -5.24 8.01 0.96
C VAL A 255 -4.01 7.11 1.09
N ALA A 256 -4.24 5.79 1.19
CA ALA A 256 -3.22 4.77 1.26
C ALA A 256 -3.06 4.12 -0.12
N ASN A 257 -1.90 4.25 -0.73
CA ASN A 257 -1.58 3.60 -2.00
C ASN A 257 -1.07 2.18 -1.74
N SER A 258 -1.80 1.18 -2.20
CA SER A 258 -1.44 -0.25 -2.16
C SER A 258 -1.30 -0.82 -3.57
N GLY A 259 -0.79 -0.02 -4.51
CA GLY A 259 -0.39 -0.46 -5.85
C GLY A 259 0.86 -1.31 -5.82
N ILE A 260 0.95 -2.29 -6.70
CA ILE A 260 2.17 -3.04 -7.03
C ILE A 260 2.23 -3.18 -8.55
N SER A 261 3.31 -2.68 -9.15
CA SER A 261 3.50 -2.79 -10.61
C SER A 261 3.44 -4.24 -11.07
N GLY A 262 2.59 -4.52 -12.07
CA GLY A 262 2.39 -5.87 -12.62
C GLY A 262 1.48 -6.78 -11.80
N ASN A 263 0.88 -6.30 -10.72
CA ASN A 263 0.02 -7.10 -9.83
C ASN A 263 -1.20 -7.68 -10.57
N ARG A 264 -1.65 -8.83 -10.12
CA ARG A 264 -2.83 -9.55 -10.61
C ARG A 264 -3.85 -9.76 -9.50
N VAL A 265 -5.10 -9.90 -9.86
CA VAL A 265 -6.18 -10.32 -8.94
C VAL A 265 -5.94 -11.74 -8.43
N LEU A 266 -5.60 -12.67 -9.34
CA LEU A 266 -5.71 -14.11 -9.15
C LEU A 266 -4.39 -14.80 -8.85
N LEU A 267 -3.31 -14.38 -9.47
CA LEU A 267 -2.04 -15.12 -9.44
C LEU A 267 -0.96 -14.36 -8.68
N ASP A 268 -0.34 -15.05 -7.74
CA ASP A 268 0.92 -14.60 -7.13
C ASP A 268 2.02 -14.55 -8.20
N ASP A 269 2.97 -13.63 -8.02
CA ASP A 269 4.17 -13.61 -8.83
C ASP A 269 4.94 -14.93 -8.67
N GLY A 270 5.05 -15.68 -9.75
CA GLY A 270 5.70 -16.98 -9.80
C GLY A 270 7.05 -16.96 -10.53
N PHE A 271 7.58 -15.78 -10.83
CA PHE A 271 8.84 -15.69 -11.57
C PHE A 271 10.05 -15.97 -10.67
N PRO A 272 10.85 -17.02 -10.98
CA PRO A 272 12.04 -17.35 -10.21
C PRO A 272 13.22 -16.37 -10.38
N ASN A 273 13.09 -15.38 -11.25
CA ASN A 273 14.15 -14.43 -11.61
C ASN A 273 13.75 -12.99 -11.30
N TYR A 274 13.54 -12.70 -10.03
CA TYR A 274 13.35 -11.31 -9.59
C TYR A 274 14.63 -10.51 -9.86
N THR A 275 14.49 -9.42 -10.61
CA THR A 275 15.44 -8.33 -10.46
C THR A 275 14.87 -7.37 -9.42
N ILE A 276 15.72 -6.59 -8.77
CA ILE A 276 15.33 -5.54 -7.81
C ILE A 276 14.24 -4.58 -8.36
N TYR A 277 14.00 -4.60 -9.66
CA TYR A 277 13.05 -3.75 -10.38
C TYR A 277 11.89 -4.52 -11.03
N ARG A 278 11.79 -5.84 -10.84
CA ARG A 278 10.75 -6.67 -11.45
C ARG A 278 10.24 -7.71 -10.45
N THR A 279 9.28 -7.30 -9.67
CA THR A 279 8.46 -8.19 -8.86
C THR A 279 7.03 -7.70 -8.95
N PHE A 280 6.10 -8.63 -9.18
CA PHE A 280 4.68 -8.33 -9.33
C PHE A 280 3.90 -8.62 -8.03
N GLY A 281 4.62 -9.02 -6.99
CA GLY A 281 4.08 -9.28 -5.67
C GLY A 281 3.13 -10.48 -5.59
N ARG A 282 2.51 -10.66 -4.43
CA ARG A 282 1.41 -11.60 -4.26
C ARG A 282 0.15 -11.06 -4.91
N SER A 283 -0.75 -11.95 -5.32
CA SER A 283 -2.05 -11.57 -5.89
C SER A 283 -2.82 -10.62 -4.96
N ALA A 284 -3.67 -9.77 -5.54
CA ALA A 284 -4.51 -8.86 -4.77
C ALA A 284 -5.34 -9.61 -3.71
N LEU A 285 -5.83 -10.81 -4.03
CA LEU A 285 -6.53 -11.70 -3.09
C LEU A 285 -5.64 -12.12 -1.92
N THR A 286 -4.40 -12.53 -2.18
CA THR A 286 -3.46 -13.02 -1.15
C THR A 286 -3.01 -11.88 -0.23
N ARG A 287 -2.76 -10.67 -0.77
CA ARG A 287 -2.24 -9.53 -0.01
C ARG A 287 -3.32 -8.64 0.61
N LEU A 288 -4.60 -8.86 0.29
CA LEU A 288 -5.73 -8.06 0.74
C LEU A 288 -5.76 -7.79 2.26
N PRO A 289 -5.53 -8.80 3.14
CA PRO A 289 -5.57 -8.57 4.57
C PRO A 289 -4.61 -7.46 5.02
N GLN A 290 -3.32 -7.57 4.69
CA GLN A 290 -2.29 -6.67 5.18
C GLN A 290 -2.30 -5.32 4.46
N ASP A 291 -2.57 -5.33 3.15
CA ASP A 291 -2.43 -4.13 2.33
C ASP A 291 -3.70 -3.26 2.32
N VAL A 292 -4.84 -3.81 2.76
CA VAL A 292 -6.14 -3.12 2.76
C VAL A 292 -6.84 -3.23 4.12
N LEU A 293 -7.16 -4.46 4.57
CA LEU A 293 -8.10 -4.67 5.67
C LEU A 293 -7.53 -4.28 7.03
N GLU A 294 -6.21 -4.30 7.18
CA GLU A 294 -5.48 -3.97 8.41
C GLU A 294 -4.97 -2.52 8.43
N ARG A 295 -5.20 -1.73 7.38
CA ARG A 295 -4.81 -0.31 7.35
C ARG A 295 -5.59 0.48 8.37
N ALA A 296 -4.88 1.32 9.13
CA ALA A 296 -5.50 2.11 10.18
C ALA A 296 -6.58 3.04 9.62
N GLY A 297 -7.76 3.00 10.24
CA GLY A 297 -8.88 3.83 9.84
C GLY A 297 -9.49 3.49 8.48
N ALA A 298 -9.20 2.34 7.87
CA ALA A 298 -9.75 1.95 6.58
C ALA A 298 -11.30 2.05 6.59
N ARG A 299 -11.86 2.77 5.62
CA ARG A 299 -13.31 2.99 5.44
C ARG A 299 -13.78 2.54 4.08
N THR A 300 -12.95 2.76 3.08
CA THR A 300 -13.27 2.45 1.69
C THR A 300 -12.05 1.87 1.02
N VAL A 301 -12.24 0.87 0.17
CA VAL A 301 -11.24 0.42 -0.78
C VAL A 301 -11.69 0.76 -2.20
N ILE A 302 -10.80 1.38 -2.97
CA ILE A 302 -10.96 1.51 -4.43
C ILE A 302 -10.17 0.37 -5.05
N VAL A 303 -10.84 -0.50 -5.79
CA VAL A 303 -10.22 -1.67 -6.43
C VAL A 303 -10.03 -1.37 -7.91
N PHE A 304 -8.77 -1.23 -8.32
CA PHE A 304 -8.37 -1.00 -9.71
C PHE A 304 -7.34 -2.03 -10.14
N GLU A 305 -7.82 -3.20 -10.53
CA GLU A 305 -7.04 -4.39 -10.83
C GLU A 305 -7.64 -5.16 -12.01
N GLY A 306 -6.86 -6.04 -12.64
CA GLY A 306 -7.31 -7.03 -13.61
C GLY A 306 -6.65 -6.93 -14.97
N ILE A 307 -6.04 -5.79 -15.35
CA ILE A 307 -5.37 -5.70 -16.66
C ILE A 307 -4.21 -6.69 -16.77
N ASN A 308 -3.50 -6.94 -15.68
CA ASN A 308 -2.37 -7.86 -15.66
C ASN A 308 -2.78 -9.33 -15.65
N ASP A 309 -3.97 -9.66 -15.14
CA ASP A 309 -4.55 -10.98 -15.34
C ASP A 309 -4.81 -11.24 -16.83
N ILE A 310 -5.31 -10.23 -17.54
CA ILE A 310 -5.63 -10.30 -18.96
C ILE A 310 -4.35 -10.33 -19.81
N GLN A 311 -3.41 -9.40 -19.58
CA GLN A 311 -2.31 -9.12 -20.51
C GLN A 311 -1.04 -9.95 -20.30
N GLN A 312 -0.76 -10.44 -19.08
CA GLN A 312 0.44 -11.21 -18.77
C GLN A 312 0.23 -12.72 -19.06
N THR A 313 1.33 -13.40 -19.38
CA THR A 313 1.31 -14.87 -19.53
C THR A 313 1.46 -15.56 -18.15
N PRO A 314 0.62 -16.57 -17.81
CA PRO A 314 -0.53 -17.02 -18.58
C PRO A 314 -1.65 -15.97 -18.58
N HIS A 315 -2.26 -15.75 -19.73
CA HIS A 315 -3.41 -14.84 -19.86
C HIS A 315 -4.63 -15.42 -19.15
N GLN A 316 -5.45 -14.55 -18.53
CA GLN A 316 -6.80 -14.89 -18.10
C GLN A 316 -7.78 -14.34 -19.13
N ASP A 317 -8.29 -15.21 -19.97
CA ASP A 317 -9.26 -14.87 -21.03
C ASP A 317 -10.73 -15.10 -20.62
N ASP A 318 -10.96 -15.79 -19.48
CA ASP A 318 -12.28 -15.91 -18.87
C ASP A 318 -12.58 -14.70 -17.95
N PRO A 319 -13.48 -13.78 -18.35
CA PRO A 319 -13.88 -12.67 -17.51
C PRO A 319 -14.54 -13.11 -16.19
N GLY A 320 -15.19 -14.29 -16.18
CA GLY A 320 -15.85 -14.83 -15.00
C GLY A 320 -14.86 -15.13 -13.87
N ALA A 321 -13.67 -15.58 -14.19
CA ALA A 321 -12.63 -15.81 -13.19
C ALA A 321 -12.15 -14.51 -12.53
N ILE A 322 -11.93 -13.44 -13.31
CA ILE A 322 -11.53 -12.13 -12.80
C ILE A 322 -12.67 -11.52 -11.95
N ILE A 323 -13.91 -11.58 -12.44
CA ILE A 323 -15.10 -11.10 -11.74
C ILE A 323 -15.26 -11.84 -10.39
N ALA A 324 -15.06 -13.16 -10.35
CA ALA A 324 -15.11 -13.93 -9.11
C ALA A 324 -14.04 -13.46 -8.11
N GLY A 325 -12.82 -13.16 -8.57
CA GLY A 325 -11.77 -12.60 -7.73
C GLY A 325 -12.12 -11.23 -7.17
N LEU A 326 -12.63 -10.32 -8.00
CA LEU A 326 -13.08 -8.98 -7.58
C LEU A 326 -14.26 -9.05 -6.60
N SER A 327 -15.19 -9.98 -6.83
CA SER A 327 -16.32 -10.25 -5.93
C SER A 327 -15.84 -10.76 -4.57
N GLN A 328 -14.82 -11.62 -4.54
CA GLN A 328 -14.23 -12.12 -3.31
C GLN A 328 -13.50 -11.01 -2.53
N ILE A 329 -12.78 -10.11 -3.21
CA ILE A 329 -12.20 -8.91 -2.59
C ILE A 329 -13.30 -8.06 -1.94
N SER A 330 -14.39 -7.80 -2.68
CA SER A 330 -15.54 -7.03 -2.19
C SER A 330 -16.17 -7.67 -0.95
N ALA A 331 -16.41 -8.98 -0.98
CA ALA A 331 -16.98 -9.72 0.15
C ALA A 331 -16.11 -9.64 1.42
N GLN A 332 -14.79 -9.77 1.28
CA GLN A 332 -13.84 -9.66 2.40
C GLN A 332 -13.79 -8.22 2.95
N ALA A 333 -13.81 -7.20 2.07
CA ALA A 333 -13.87 -5.80 2.48
C ALA A 333 -15.16 -5.50 3.27
N HIS A 334 -16.32 -5.95 2.78
CA HIS A 334 -17.60 -5.80 3.48
C HIS A 334 -17.62 -6.51 4.83
N ALA A 335 -17.03 -7.69 4.93
CA ALA A 335 -16.92 -8.41 6.21
C ALA A 335 -16.12 -7.61 7.28
N ARG A 336 -15.31 -6.64 6.86
CA ARG A 336 -14.59 -5.69 7.72
C ARG A 336 -15.27 -4.32 7.82
N GLY A 337 -16.47 -4.16 7.24
CA GLY A 337 -17.24 -2.93 7.25
C GLY A 337 -16.74 -1.84 6.30
N LEU A 338 -15.88 -2.18 5.33
CA LEU A 338 -15.40 -1.25 4.32
C LEU A 338 -16.43 -1.11 3.19
N ARG A 339 -16.50 0.08 2.62
CA ARG A 339 -17.13 0.31 1.31
C ARG A 339 -16.20 -0.12 0.20
N VAL A 340 -16.75 -0.52 -0.94
CA VAL A 340 -15.97 -0.91 -2.12
C VAL A 340 -16.39 -0.03 -3.30
N VAL A 341 -15.40 0.63 -3.91
CA VAL A 341 -15.55 1.35 -5.18
C VAL A 341 -14.78 0.56 -6.24
N GLY A 342 -15.48 0.07 -7.25
CA GLY A 342 -14.84 -0.59 -8.38
C GLY A 342 -14.37 0.43 -9.40
N ALA A 343 -13.14 0.30 -9.90
CA ALA A 343 -12.63 1.13 -10.98
C ALA A 343 -12.54 0.30 -12.28
N THR A 344 -13.01 0.88 -13.39
CA THR A 344 -12.98 0.18 -14.70
C THR A 344 -11.57 0.12 -15.26
N ILE A 345 -11.21 -1.03 -15.84
CA ILE A 345 -9.91 -1.28 -16.49
C ILE A 345 -9.81 -0.41 -17.75
N MET A 346 -8.74 0.41 -17.86
CA MET A 346 -8.55 1.37 -18.94
C MET A 346 -8.31 0.69 -20.30
N ALA A 347 -8.52 1.45 -21.36
CA ALA A 347 -8.21 1.04 -22.73
C ALA A 347 -6.69 0.85 -22.92
N TRP A 348 -6.28 -0.13 -23.73
CA TRP A 348 -4.88 -0.56 -23.83
C TRP A 348 -4.46 -1.02 -25.24
N ARG A 349 -5.26 -0.73 -26.28
CA ARG A 349 -4.90 -1.06 -27.66
C ARG A 349 -3.64 -0.30 -28.07
N GLY A 350 -2.64 -1.04 -28.49
CA GLY A 350 -1.30 -0.54 -28.79
C GLY A 350 -0.24 -1.16 -27.90
N TRP A 351 -0.62 -1.66 -26.73
CA TRP A 351 0.25 -2.48 -25.90
C TRP A 351 0.60 -3.80 -26.60
N ASN A 352 1.80 -4.31 -26.38
CA ASN A 352 2.40 -5.40 -27.15
C ASN A 352 1.64 -6.74 -27.10
N SER A 353 0.91 -7.03 -26.01
CA SER A 353 0.12 -8.26 -25.86
C SER A 353 -1.37 -8.08 -26.20
N TRP A 354 -1.77 -6.91 -26.67
CA TRP A 354 -3.18 -6.64 -26.98
C TRP A 354 -3.67 -7.52 -28.12
N THR A 355 -4.83 -8.15 -27.96
CA THR A 355 -5.61 -8.82 -29.00
C THR A 355 -7.09 -8.50 -28.89
N PRO A 356 -7.87 -8.65 -29.96
CA PRO A 356 -9.33 -8.46 -29.90
C PRO A 356 -10.03 -9.39 -28.90
N GLU A 357 -9.49 -10.58 -28.67
CA GLU A 357 -10.03 -11.58 -27.73
C GLU A 357 -9.85 -11.11 -26.31
N LEU A 358 -8.64 -10.70 -25.93
CA LEU A 358 -8.33 -10.17 -24.60
C LEU A 358 -9.06 -8.85 -24.34
N GLU A 359 -9.28 -8.04 -25.37
CA GLU A 359 -10.11 -6.83 -25.25
C GLU A 359 -11.57 -7.14 -24.90
N LYS A 360 -12.15 -8.23 -25.41
CA LYS A 360 -13.49 -8.69 -25.03
C LYS A 360 -13.57 -9.05 -23.55
N THR A 361 -12.52 -9.68 -23.02
CA THR A 361 -12.42 -10.00 -21.58
C THR A 361 -12.46 -8.71 -20.75
N ARG A 362 -11.63 -7.71 -21.10
CA ARG A 362 -11.61 -6.40 -20.44
C ARG A 362 -13.00 -5.75 -20.47
N GLN A 363 -13.64 -5.74 -21.63
CA GLN A 363 -14.97 -5.12 -21.78
C GLN A 363 -16.02 -5.82 -20.92
N ALA A 364 -16.03 -7.15 -20.85
CA ALA A 364 -16.95 -7.91 -20.03
C ALA A 364 -16.75 -7.65 -18.53
N VAL A 365 -15.50 -7.56 -18.06
CA VAL A 365 -15.19 -7.16 -16.68
C VAL A 365 -15.69 -5.74 -16.39
N ASN A 366 -15.44 -4.80 -17.32
CA ASN A 366 -15.89 -3.42 -17.19
C ASN A 366 -17.42 -3.27 -17.19
N GLU A 367 -18.13 -4.08 -17.98
CA GLU A 367 -19.58 -4.12 -17.97
C GLU A 367 -20.11 -4.52 -16.59
N TRP A 368 -19.53 -5.57 -15.99
CA TRP A 368 -19.89 -6.00 -14.63
C TRP A 368 -19.59 -4.90 -13.59
N ILE A 369 -18.44 -4.22 -13.67
CA ILE A 369 -18.10 -3.11 -12.76
C ILE A 369 -19.12 -1.98 -12.91
N ARG A 370 -19.45 -1.55 -14.15
CA ARG A 370 -20.41 -0.47 -14.42
C ARG A 370 -21.83 -0.80 -13.95
N ALA A 371 -22.20 -2.08 -14.00
CA ALA A 371 -23.47 -2.56 -13.47
C ALA A 371 -23.53 -2.59 -11.92
N GLY A 372 -22.45 -2.19 -11.24
CA GLY A 372 -22.40 -2.15 -9.78
C GLY A 372 -21.99 -3.49 -9.15
N GLY A 373 -21.33 -4.37 -9.92
CA GLY A 373 -20.75 -5.61 -9.40
C GLY A 373 -21.76 -6.51 -8.71
N ASP A 374 -22.91 -6.73 -9.34
CA ASP A 374 -24.02 -7.49 -8.75
C ASP A 374 -24.49 -6.96 -7.38
N GLY A 375 -24.37 -5.63 -7.17
CA GLY A 375 -24.74 -4.96 -5.93
C GLY A 375 -23.66 -4.98 -4.85
N THR A 376 -22.46 -5.47 -5.15
CA THR A 376 -21.35 -5.51 -4.21
C THR A 376 -20.52 -4.22 -4.21
N LEU A 377 -20.63 -3.36 -5.23
CA LEU A 377 -19.92 -2.10 -5.33
C LEU A 377 -20.82 -0.94 -4.87
N GLN A 378 -20.36 -0.14 -3.92
CA GLN A 378 -21.06 1.06 -3.44
C GLN A 378 -20.85 2.26 -4.36
N GLY A 379 -19.89 2.19 -5.27
CA GLY A 379 -19.59 3.21 -6.27
C GLY A 379 -18.76 2.66 -7.41
N VAL A 380 -18.72 3.40 -8.50
CA VAL A 380 -17.90 3.10 -9.68
C VAL A 380 -17.08 4.33 -10.02
N ALA A 381 -15.77 4.16 -10.17
CA ALA A 381 -14.85 5.10 -10.77
C ALA A 381 -14.61 4.67 -12.23
N ASP A 382 -15.25 5.32 -13.19
CA ASP A 382 -15.15 4.90 -14.59
C ASP A 382 -13.89 5.46 -15.26
N PHE A 383 -12.73 4.92 -14.87
CA PHE A 383 -11.43 5.32 -15.39
C PHE A 383 -11.34 5.11 -16.91
N ASP A 384 -11.90 4.01 -17.42
CA ASP A 384 -11.96 3.76 -18.86
C ASP A 384 -12.70 4.88 -19.61
N ALA A 385 -13.86 5.28 -19.12
CA ALA A 385 -14.66 6.30 -19.80
C ALA A 385 -13.97 7.68 -19.87
N VAL A 386 -13.19 8.05 -18.84
CA VAL A 386 -12.55 9.35 -18.76
C VAL A 386 -11.17 9.40 -19.42
N THR A 387 -10.56 8.23 -19.67
CA THR A 387 -9.19 8.17 -20.24
C THR A 387 -9.12 7.67 -21.66
N ARG A 388 -10.16 6.97 -22.16
CA ARG A 388 -10.17 6.42 -23.51
C ARG A 388 -10.38 7.50 -24.57
N ASP A 389 -9.85 7.25 -25.78
CA ASP A 389 -10.12 8.08 -26.94
C ASP A 389 -11.59 7.87 -27.42
N PRO A 390 -12.42 8.91 -27.47
CA PRO A 390 -13.79 8.77 -27.96
C PRO A 390 -13.88 8.38 -29.44
N ALA A 391 -12.84 8.63 -30.25
CA ALA A 391 -12.78 8.23 -31.66
C ALA A 391 -12.33 6.77 -31.84
N ASP A 392 -11.56 6.23 -30.91
CA ASP A 392 -11.12 4.83 -30.85
C ASP A 392 -11.14 4.31 -29.41
N PRO A 393 -12.28 3.87 -28.89
CA PRO A 393 -12.46 3.52 -27.47
C PRO A 393 -11.59 2.36 -26.97
N GLY A 394 -10.88 1.68 -27.84
CA GLY A 394 -9.89 0.68 -27.47
C GLY A 394 -8.54 1.26 -27.05
N ARG A 395 -8.30 2.56 -27.27
CA ARG A 395 -7.05 3.27 -26.97
C ARG A 395 -7.19 4.30 -25.86
N LEU A 396 -6.11 4.59 -25.20
CA LEU A 396 -6.01 5.80 -24.40
C LEU A 396 -6.07 7.04 -25.31
N LEU A 397 -6.70 8.10 -24.81
CA LEU A 397 -6.65 9.42 -25.44
C LEU A 397 -5.19 9.85 -25.55
N PRO A 398 -4.70 10.29 -26.71
CA PRO A 398 -3.28 10.66 -26.87
C PRO A 398 -2.78 11.70 -25.86
N ALA A 399 -3.65 12.59 -25.39
CA ALA A 399 -3.31 13.57 -24.35
C ALA A 399 -3.08 12.95 -22.96
N TYR A 400 -3.52 11.72 -22.74
CA TYR A 400 -3.43 11.00 -21.46
C TYR A 400 -2.48 9.79 -21.51
N ASP A 401 -2.08 9.37 -22.71
CA ASP A 401 -1.17 8.26 -22.93
C ASP A 401 0.28 8.69 -22.59
N SER A 402 0.99 7.88 -21.84
CA SER A 402 2.43 8.11 -21.61
C SER A 402 3.30 7.82 -22.82
N GLY A 403 2.72 7.17 -23.84
CA GLY A 403 3.37 6.73 -25.08
C GLY A 403 3.60 5.22 -25.14
N ASP A 404 3.28 4.47 -24.10
CA ASP A 404 3.35 3.01 -24.07
C ASP A 404 1.99 2.33 -24.34
N HIS A 405 0.91 3.08 -24.39
CA HIS A 405 -0.46 2.65 -24.68
C HIS A 405 -1.12 1.80 -23.57
N LEU A 406 -0.60 1.84 -22.36
CA LEU A 406 -1.14 1.15 -21.19
C LEU A 406 -1.22 2.09 -19.98
N HIS A 407 -0.14 2.83 -19.71
CA HIS A 407 -0.04 3.69 -18.53
C HIS A 407 -0.43 5.13 -18.87
N PRO A 408 -1.17 5.82 -17.99
CA PRO A 408 -1.49 7.23 -18.17
C PRO A 408 -0.25 8.10 -17.86
N ASN A 409 -0.24 9.31 -18.41
CA ASN A 409 0.63 10.39 -17.93
C ASN A 409 -0.06 11.17 -16.80
N ASP A 410 0.61 12.20 -16.23
CA ASP A 410 0.06 13.03 -15.14
C ASP A 410 -1.33 13.62 -15.45
N ALA A 411 -1.62 13.94 -16.71
CA ALA A 411 -2.94 14.46 -17.11
C ALA A 411 -4.01 13.37 -17.08
N GLY A 412 -3.66 12.14 -17.46
CA GLY A 412 -4.51 10.97 -17.31
C GLY A 412 -4.77 10.63 -15.85
N ASP A 413 -3.74 10.61 -15.01
CA ASP A 413 -3.85 10.42 -13.57
C ASP A 413 -4.79 11.43 -12.92
N LEU A 414 -4.68 12.71 -13.33
CA LEU A 414 -5.59 13.76 -12.85
C LEU A 414 -7.03 13.54 -13.31
N ALA A 415 -7.25 13.08 -14.55
CA ALA A 415 -8.59 12.76 -15.07
C ALA A 415 -9.20 11.59 -14.29
N MET A 416 -8.43 10.54 -14.01
CA MET A 416 -8.84 9.41 -13.17
C MET A 416 -9.25 9.89 -11.77
N ALA A 417 -8.38 10.63 -11.09
CA ALA A 417 -8.68 11.16 -9.76
C ALA A 417 -9.97 11.99 -9.73
N LYS A 418 -10.21 12.81 -10.76
CA LYS A 418 -11.44 13.62 -10.87
C LYS A 418 -12.71 12.77 -11.03
N SER A 419 -12.64 11.59 -11.61
CA SER A 419 -13.78 10.70 -11.83
C SER A 419 -14.20 9.91 -10.59
N VAL A 420 -13.34 9.83 -9.55
CA VAL A 420 -13.69 9.14 -8.30
C VAL A 420 -14.89 9.82 -7.63
N PRO A 421 -15.97 9.07 -7.34
CA PRO A 421 -17.18 9.63 -6.73
C PRO A 421 -16.98 9.86 -5.22
N LEU A 422 -16.54 11.06 -4.80
CA LEU A 422 -16.23 11.37 -3.40
C LEU A 422 -17.35 11.06 -2.41
N SER A 423 -18.62 11.17 -2.85
CA SER A 423 -19.80 10.83 -2.03
C SER A 423 -19.92 9.33 -1.71
N LYS A 424 -19.10 8.48 -2.31
CA LYS A 424 -19.07 7.02 -2.10
C LYS A 424 -17.87 6.55 -1.26
N LEU A 425 -16.99 7.47 -0.88
CA LEU A 425 -15.82 7.19 -0.06
C LEU A 425 -16.12 7.15 1.44
#